data_2579484ff9f7c5bb682fcefd6a1a3fbf
#
_entry.id   2579484ff9f7c5bb682fcefd6a1a3fbf
#
_cell.length_a   1.000
_cell.length_b   1.000
_cell.length_c   1.000
_cell.angle_alpha   90.00
_cell.angle_beta   90.00
_cell.angle_gamma   90.00
#
_symmetry.space_group_name_H-M   'P 1'
#
loop_
_entity.id
_entity.type
_entity.pdbx_description
1 polymer ?
#
loop_
_entity_poly.entity_id
_entity_poly.type
_entity_poly.pdbx_seq_one_letter_code
_entity_poly.pdbx_strand_id
1 'polypeptide(L)'
;TTIGKADPLDPTMMHPNQNFVKYFPDFELPEFRKRSKRSGCIRIGSSVVIKKIIEEYRLDEMMAHIIGKDSGLFLDLAACSIVTENNAGQYYPEYGNNHPLFTPGMKIYSDTKVSDFLSSVTPDQNIAFLDEWNAARDHREKIYISYDSTNKSCQAGDVEIAEYGYAKDGKDYLL
;
A
#
# COMPACT_ATOMS: atom_id res chain seq x y z
N THR A 1 15.86 23.70 -32.88
CA THR A 1 14.71 23.12 -32.15
C THR A 1 13.99 22.18 -33.09
N THR A 2 13.81 20.92 -32.72
CA THR A 2 13.08 19.94 -33.55
C THR A 2 11.58 20.22 -33.46
N ILE A 3 10.94 20.41 -34.62
CA ILE A 3 9.52 20.74 -34.75
C ILE A 3 8.62 19.55 -35.08
N GLY A 4 9.20 18.38 -35.35
CA GLY A 4 8.47 17.15 -35.66
C GLY A 4 9.40 15.98 -35.99
N LYS A 5 8.82 14.83 -36.32
CA LYS A 5 9.51 13.65 -36.85
C LYS A 5 9.05 13.39 -38.28
N ALA A 6 9.97 13.04 -39.19
CA ALA A 6 9.60 12.60 -40.53
C ALA A 6 8.72 11.34 -40.46
N ASP A 7 7.76 11.24 -41.37
CA ASP A 7 6.95 10.03 -41.47
C ASP A 7 7.83 8.89 -42.05
N PRO A 8 7.82 7.68 -41.43
CA PRO A 8 8.62 6.55 -41.87
C PRO A 8 8.21 6.03 -43.26
N LEU A 9 6.97 6.25 -43.68
CA LEU A 9 6.41 5.76 -44.94
C LEU A 9 6.46 6.81 -46.07
N ASP A 10 6.43 8.09 -45.68
CA ASP A 10 6.50 9.21 -46.64
C ASP A 10 7.47 10.28 -46.13
N PRO A 11 8.72 10.33 -46.69
CA PRO A 11 9.73 11.32 -46.28
C PRO A 11 9.34 12.78 -46.53
N THR A 12 8.32 13.06 -47.33
CA THR A 12 7.82 14.42 -47.60
C THR A 12 6.86 14.91 -46.54
N MET A 13 6.39 13.98 -45.67
CA MET A 13 5.45 14.27 -44.57
C MET A 13 6.16 14.29 -43.23
N MET A 14 5.58 15.02 -42.27
CA MET A 14 6.11 15.18 -40.95
C MET A 14 5.00 15.06 -39.92
N HIS A 15 5.28 14.37 -38.82
CA HIS A 15 4.46 14.39 -37.61
C HIS A 15 4.89 15.57 -36.74
N PRO A 16 4.11 16.66 -36.66
CA PRO A 16 4.46 17.83 -35.87
C PRO A 16 4.40 17.53 -34.37
N ASN A 17 5.24 18.22 -33.61
CA ASN A 17 5.23 18.17 -32.13
C ASN A 17 4.75 19.53 -31.54
N GLN A 18 4.71 19.64 -30.20
CA GLN A 18 4.29 20.88 -29.54
C GLN A 18 5.16 22.11 -29.90
N ASN A 19 6.42 21.92 -30.32
CA ASN A 19 7.24 23.05 -30.74
C ASN A 19 6.81 23.58 -32.11
N PHE A 20 6.14 22.79 -32.94
CA PHE A 20 5.63 23.20 -34.21
C PHE A 20 4.62 24.36 -34.08
N VAL A 21 3.73 24.28 -33.07
CA VAL A 21 2.71 25.30 -32.83
C VAL A 21 3.31 26.67 -32.46
N LYS A 22 4.53 26.70 -31.90
CA LYS A 22 5.23 27.96 -31.60
C LYS A 22 5.59 28.74 -32.88
N TYR A 23 5.81 28.06 -33.97
CA TYR A 23 6.17 28.65 -35.26
C TYR A 23 4.95 28.77 -36.20
N PHE A 24 3.94 27.94 -35.98
CA PHE A 24 2.72 27.90 -36.78
C PHE A 24 1.52 27.91 -35.81
N PRO A 25 1.18 29.06 -35.21
CA PRO A 25 0.16 29.16 -34.18
C PRO A 25 -1.27 28.84 -34.67
N ASP A 26 -1.52 28.99 -35.96
CA ASP A 26 -2.82 28.70 -36.58
C ASP A 26 -3.01 27.20 -36.87
N PHE A 27 -2.02 26.37 -36.59
CA PHE A 27 -2.06 24.95 -36.84
C PHE A 27 -2.53 24.19 -35.61
N GLU A 28 -3.66 23.53 -35.68
CA GLU A 28 -4.12 22.62 -34.66
C GLU A 28 -3.40 21.27 -34.80
N LEU A 29 -2.67 20.89 -33.75
CA LEU A 29 -2.07 19.55 -33.70
C LEU A 29 -3.18 18.50 -33.75
N PRO A 30 -3.05 17.44 -34.56
CA PRO A 30 -3.99 16.35 -34.55
C PRO A 30 -4.07 15.77 -33.11
N GLU A 31 -5.28 15.62 -32.60
CA GLU A 31 -5.48 14.97 -31.29
C GLU A 31 -4.83 13.58 -31.32
N PHE A 32 -3.73 13.43 -30.60
CA PHE A 32 -3.19 12.09 -30.37
C PHE A 32 -4.31 11.29 -29.68
N ARG A 33 -4.83 10.28 -30.36
CA ARG A 33 -5.72 9.30 -29.73
C ARG A 33 -5.03 8.85 -28.45
N LYS A 34 -5.54 9.29 -27.30
CA LYS A 34 -5.07 8.83 -25.99
C LYS A 34 -5.10 7.32 -26.08
N ARG A 35 -3.89 6.68 -26.03
CA ARG A 35 -3.83 5.22 -25.98
C ARG A 35 -4.84 4.79 -24.92
N SER A 36 -5.78 3.94 -25.28
CA SER A 36 -6.76 3.41 -24.33
C SER A 36 -5.97 2.93 -23.13
N LYS A 37 -6.24 3.53 -21.97
CA LYS A 37 -5.66 3.02 -20.72
C LYS A 37 -6.10 1.56 -20.66
N ARG A 38 -5.14 0.64 -20.47
CA ARG A 38 -5.48 -0.76 -20.23
C ARG A 38 -6.53 -0.76 -19.12
N SER A 39 -7.68 -1.37 -19.36
CA SER A 39 -8.67 -1.58 -18.33
C SER A 39 -8.03 -2.46 -17.27
N GLY A 40 -7.84 -1.92 -16.07
CA GLY A 40 -7.38 -2.69 -14.92
C GLY A 40 -8.56 -3.48 -14.36
N CYS A 41 -8.34 -4.74 -14.00
CA CYS A 41 -9.29 -5.51 -13.22
C CYS A 41 -8.93 -5.31 -11.74
N ILE A 42 -9.88 -4.78 -10.95
CA ILE A 42 -9.68 -4.55 -9.52
C ILE A 42 -10.46 -5.62 -8.74
N ARG A 43 -9.81 -6.25 -7.79
CA ARG A 43 -10.39 -7.24 -6.87
C ARG A 43 -11.05 -6.50 -5.71
N ILE A 44 -12.38 -6.54 -5.63
CA ILE A 44 -13.12 -5.74 -4.64
C ILE A 44 -13.69 -6.55 -3.47
N GLY A 45 -13.79 -7.88 -3.57
CA GLY A 45 -14.52 -8.70 -2.60
C GLY A 45 -14.02 -8.54 -1.16
N SER A 46 -12.74 -8.78 -0.93
CA SER A 46 -12.11 -8.60 0.38
C SER A 46 -12.15 -7.15 0.87
N SER A 47 -11.95 -6.21 -0.05
CA SER A 47 -11.94 -4.78 0.29
C SER A 47 -13.30 -4.29 0.80
N VAL A 48 -14.41 -4.84 0.30
CA VAL A 48 -15.77 -4.49 0.80
C VAL A 48 -15.93 -4.93 2.26
N VAL A 49 -15.48 -6.14 2.60
CA VAL A 49 -15.56 -6.66 3.97
C VAL A 49 -14.66 -5.85 4.91
N ILE A 50 -13.41 -5.64 4.53
CA ILE A 50 -12.44 -4.89 5.34
C ILE A 50 -12.93 -3.45 5.56
N LYS A 51 -13.43 -2.79 4.51
CA LYS A 51 -13.97 -1.45 4.61
C LYS A 51 -15.14 -1.40 5.60
N LYS A 52 -16.04 -2.38 5.55
CA LYS A 52 -17.16 -2.47 6.49
C LYS A 52 -16.69 -2.59 7.93
N ILE A 53 -15.66 -3.39 8.20
CA ILE A 53 -15.06 -3.53 9.52
C ILE A 53 -14.42 -2.23 9.98
N ILE A 54 -13.65 -1.58 9.11
CA ILE A 54 -13.00 -0.30 9.42
C ILE A 54 -14.05 0.76 9.81
N GLU A 55 -15.13 0.88 9.03
CA GLU A 55 -16.23 1.80 9.29
C GLU A 55 -16.97 1.47 10.61
N GLU A 56 -17.26 0.19 10.85
CA GLU A 56 -17.99 -0.26 12.04
C GLU A 56 -17.22 0.03 13.33
N TYR A 57 -15.91 -0.14 13.30
CA TYR A 57 -15.04 0.08 14.45
C TYR A 57 -14.34 1.44 14.44
N ARG A 58 -14.64 2.30 13.45
CA ARG A 58 -14.07 3.65 13.29
C ARG A 58 -12.52 3.65 13.27
N LEU A 59 -11.93 2.61 12.67
CA LEU A 59 -10.48 2.45 12.63
C LEU A 59 -9.80 3.51 11.77
N ASP A 60 -10.46 4.02 10.76
CA ASP A 60 -9.98 5.11 9.92
C ASP A 60 -9.81 6.41 10.72
N GLU A 61 -10.75 6.74 11.59
CA GLU A 61 -10.68 7.91 12.46
C GLU A 61 -9.57 7.76 13.49
N MET A 62 -9.48 6.59 14.17
CA MET A 62 -8.42 6.30 15.13
C MET A 62 -7.04 6.38 14.48
N MET A 63 -6.88 5.75 13.31
CA MET A 63 -5.62 5.81 12.57
C MET A 63 -5.28 7.22 12.09
N ALA A 64 -6.27 8.00 11.65
CA ALA A 64 -6.07 9.38 11.26
C ALA A 64 -5.60 10.26 12.44
N HIS A 65 -6.12 10.00 13.64
CA HIS A 65 -5.71 10.70 14.86
C HIS A 65 -4.27 10.34 15.28
N ILE A 66 -3.88 9.06 15.19
CA ILE A 66 -2.62 8.55 15.72
C ILE A 66 -1.47 8.65 14.71
N ILE A 67 -1.71 8.23 13.46
CA ILE A 67 -0.71 8.19 12.38
C ILE A 67 -0.75 9.48 11.54
N GLY A 68 -1.90 10.16 11.50
CA GLY A 68 -2.08 11.37 10.73
C GLY A 68 -2.26 11.11 9.23
N LYS A 69 -1.55 11.91 8.41
CA LYS A 69 -1.72 11.93 6.94
C LYS A 69 -1.46 10.59 6.23
N ASP A 70 -0.71 9.70 6.85
CA ASP A 70 -0.32 8.40 6.28
C ASP A 70 -1.15 7.24 6.84
N SER A 71 -2.24 7.54 7.57
CA SER A 71 -3.18 6.55 8.12
C SER A 71 -3.77 5.63 7.05
N GLY A 72 -4.13 6.17 5.87
CA GLY A 72 -4.60 5.37 4.74
C GLY A 72 -3.58 4.33 4.28
N LEU A 73 -2.30 4.68 4.26
CA LEU A 73 -1.23 3.75 3.91
C LEU A 73 -1.10 2.63 4.94
N PHE A 74 -1.23 2.96 6.24
CA PHE A 74 -1.22 1.95 7.29
C PHE A 74 -2.37 0.94 7.10
N LEU A 75 -3.58 1.43 6.82
CA LEU A 75 -4.74 0.58 6.55
C LEU A 75 -4.57 -0.25 5.27
N ASP A 76 -3.95 0.29 4.23
CA ASP A 76 -3.63 -0.43 3.00
C ASP A 76 -2.66 -1.59 3.26
N LEU A 77 -1.61 -1.37 4.06
CA LEU A 77 -0.64 -2.39 4.42
C LEU A 77 -1.28 -3.48 5.30
N ALA A 78 -2.13 -3.09 6.25
CA ALA A 78 -2.88 -4.04 7.07
C ALA A 78 -3.83 -4.89 6.22
N ALA A 79 -4.57 -4.27 5.29
CA ALA A 79 -5.44 -4.97 4.36
C ALA A 79 -4.66 -5.90 3.43
N CYS A 80 -3.49 -5.46 2.93
CA CYS A 80 -2.59 -6.29 2.14
C CYS A 80 -2.18 -7.55 2.91
N SER A 81 -1.71 -7.38 4.14
CA SER A 81 -1.28 -8.49 5.00
C SER A 81 -2.41 -9.50 5.25
N ILE A 82 -3.62 -9.03 5.52
CA ILE A 82 -4.79 -9.88 5.78
C ILE A 82 -5.19 -10.64 4.50
N VAL A 83 -5.25 -9.96 3.35
CA VAL A 83 -5.77 -10.55 2.11
C VAL A 83 -4.78 -11.50 1.46
N THR A 84 -3.49 -11.22 1.60
CA THR A 84 -2.43 -12.03 0.98
C THR A 84 -1.84 -13.07 1.93
N GLU A 85 -2.21 -13.02 3.21
CA GLU A 85 -1.59 -13.83 4.28
C GLU A 85 -0.06 -13.66 4.31
N ASN A 86 0.42 -12.50 3.84
CA ASN A 86 1.83 -12.19 3.70
C ASN A 86 2.12 -10.75 4.13
N ASN A 87 3.14 -10.58 4.94
CA ASN A 87 3.57 -9.27 5.45
C ASN A 87 4.84 -8.72 4.76
N ALA A 88 5.35 -9.41 3.72
CA ALA A 88 6.51 -8.94 3.00
C ALA A 88 6.17 -7.72 2.12
N GLY A 89 6.80 -6.58 2.43
CA GLY A 89 6.54 -5.30 1.78
C GLY A 89 6.74 -5.30 0.27
N GLN A 90 7.57 -6.22 -0.25
CA GLN A 90 7.83 -6.36 -1.69
C GLN A 90 6.57 -6.67 -2.53
N TYR A 91 5.55 -7.28 -1.93
CA TYR A 91 4.31 -7.66 -2.63
C TYR A 91 3.24 -6.56 -2.59
N TYR A 92 3.43 -5.54 -1.76
CA TYR A 92 2.47 -4.44 -1.66
C TYR A 92 2.21 -3.70 -2.98
N PRO A 93 3.21 -3.42 -3.86
CA PRO A 93 2.96 -2.76 -5.14
C PRO A 93 2.02 -3.55 -6.05
N GLU A 94 2.12 -4.87 -6.08
CA GLU A 94 1.20 -5.71 -6.84
C GLU A 94 -0.21 -5.68 -6.25
N TYR A 95 -0.31 -5.78 -4.93
CA TYR A 95 -1.59 -5.64 -4.23
C TYR A 95 -2.25 -4.30 -4.53
N GLY A 96 -1.51 -3.21 -4.40
CA GLY A 96 -2.01 -1.85 -4.60
C GLY A 96 -2.48 -1.56 -6.03
N ASN A 97 -1.91 -2.25 -7.03
CA ASN A 97 -2.36 -2.14 -8.42
C ASN A 97 -3.68 -2.89 -8.71
N ASN A 98 -4.02 -3.88 -7.89
CA ASN A 98 -5.13 -4.80 -8.13
C ASN A 98 -6.28 -4.68 -7.12
N HIS A 99 -6.15 -3.83 -6.10
CA HIS A 99 -7.15 -3.62 -5.05
C HIS A 99 -7.49 -2.14 -4.85
N PRO A 100 -8.69 -1.81 -4.38
CA PRO A 100 -9.00 -0.48 -3.89
C PRO A 100 -8.11 -0.13 -2.71
N LEU A 101 -7.63 1.11 -2.65
CA LEU A 101 -6.79 1.63 -1.59
C LEU A 101 -7.54 2.64 -0.73
N PHE A 102 -7.19 2.71 0.56
CA PHE A 102 -7.61 3.77 1.50
C PHE A 102 -6.78 5.03 1.26
N THR A 103 -5.55 4.87 0.77
CA THR A 103 -4.70 5.98 0.35
C THR A 103 -5.15 6.53 -0.99
N PRO A 104 -5.24 7.87 -1.17
CA PRO A 104 -5.53 8.47 -2.46
C PRO A 104 -4.39 8.23 -3.46
N GLY A 105 -4.52 7.20 -4.28
CA GLY A 105 -3.49 6.76 -5.22
C GLY A 105 -2.34 6.01 -4.55
N MET A 106 -1.59 5.26 -5.36
CA MET A 106 -0.46 4.48 -4.87
C MET A 106 0.77 5.36 -4.66
N LYS A 107 1.34 5.37 -3.47
CA LYS A 107 2.49 6.21 -3.09
C LYS A 107 3.78 5.41 -2.90
N ILE A 108 3.69 4.11 -2.68
CA ILE A 108 4.82 3.24 -2.36
C ILE A 108 4.97 2.17 -3.42
N TYR A 109 6.18 2.09 -4.00
CA TYR A 109 6.51 1.18 -5.11
C TYR A 109 7.68 0.25 -4.78
N SER A 110 8.16 0.24 -3.54
CA SER A 110 9.27 -0.63 -3.11
C SER A 110 9.09 -1.10 -1.66
N ASP A 111 9.64 -2.25 -1.35
CA ASP A 111 9.74 -2.82 -0.01
C ASP A 111 10.50 -1.92 0.97
N THR A 112 11.58 -1.29 0.51
CA THR A 112 12.35 -0.34 1.32
C THR A 112 11.45 0.80 1.85
N LYS A 113 10.58 1.35 0.99
CA LYS A 113 9.65 2.40 1.41
C LYS A 113 8.57 1.92 2.38
N VAL A 114 8.14 0.67 2.24
CA VAL A 114 7.24 0.04 3.22
C VAL A 114 7.97 -0.10 4.57
N SER A 115 9.20 -0.58 4.55
CA SER A 115 10.03 -0.74 5.75
C SER A 115 10.30 0.60 6.43
N ASP A 116 10.69 1.63 5.66
CA ASP A 116 10.91 3.00 6.15
C ASP A 116 9.66 3.54 6.85
N PHE A 117 8.48 3.34 6.23
CA PHE A 117 7.21 3.78 6.80
C PHE A 117 6.88 3.04 8.09
N LEU A 118 6.97 1.71 8.10
CA LEU A 118 6.67 0.93 9.31
C LEU A 118 7.65 1.23 10.46
N SER A 119 8.93 1.48 10.14
CA SER A 119 9.93 1.89 11.12
C SER A 119 9.69 3.29 11.69
N SER A 120 8.90 4.12 11.01
CA SER A 120 8.51 5.44 11.53
C SER A 120 7.38 5.40 12.55
N VAL A 121 6.67 4.26 12.68
CA VAL A 121 5.61 4.07 13.67
C VAL A 121 6.25 3.84 15.04
N THR A 122 5.92 4.70 15.98
CA THR A 122 6.55 4.70 17.31
C THR A 122 5.81 3.79 18.29
N PRO A 123 6.49 3.30 19.36
CA PRO A 123 5.81 2.58 20.44
C PRO A 123 4.69 3.38 21.10
N ASP A 124 4.83 4.70 21.22
CA ASP A 124 3.80 5.57 21.79
C ASP A 124 2.52 5.59 20.93
N GLN A 125 2.66 5.53 19.61
CA GLN A 125 1.51 5.42 18.70
C GLN A 125 0.80 4.07 18.87
N ASN A 126 1.54 2.99 19.11
CA ASN A 126 0.95 1.68 19.41
C ASN A 126 0.16 1.72 20.72
N ILE A 127 0.70 2.33 21.76
CA ILE A 127 0.03 2.51 23.05
C ILE A 127 -1.22 3.36 22.86
N ALA A 128 -1.11 4.49 22.16
CA ALA A 128 -2.24 5.38 21.90
C ALA A 128 -3.38 4.67 21.15
N PHE A 129 -3.04 3.79 20.19
CA PHE A 129 -4.05 2.97 19.51
C PHE A 129 -4.77 2.03 20.46
N LEU A 130 -4.02 1.32 21.31
CA LEU A 130 -4.62 0.40 22.28
C LEU A 130 -5.50 1.12 23.30
N ASP A 131 -5.09 2.30 23.74
CA ASP A 131 -5.87 3.12 24.68
C ASP A 131 -7.16 3.63 24.04
N GLU A 132 -7.09 4.16 22.83
CA GLU A 132 -8.27 4.63 22.09
C GLU A 132 -9.22 3.46 21.74
N TRP A 133 -8.65 2.33 21.32
CA TRP A 133 -9.40 1.10 21.06
C TRP A 133 -10.14 0.60 22.31
N ASN A 134 -9.46 0.58 23.46
CA ASN A 134 -10.05 0.17 24.73
C ASN A 134 -11.14 1.16 25.19
N ALA A 135 -10.91 2.46 25.07
CA ALA A 135 -11.86 3.49 25.43
C ALA A 135 -13.17 3.42 24.61
N ALA A 136 -13.07 2.98 23.35
CA ALA A 136 -14.23 2.80 22.48
C ALA A 136 -15.06 1.54 22.76
N ARG A 137 -14.61 0.66 23.68
CA ARG A 137 -15.29 -0.61 24.01
C ARG A 137 -16.22 -0.48 25.21
N ASP A 138 -17.34 -1.21 25.17
CA ASP A 138 -18.22 -1.34 26.34
C ASP A 138 -17.66 -2.40 27.28
N HIS A 139 -17.10 -1.97 28.39
CA HIS A 139 -16.50 -2.85 29.42
C HIS A 139 -17.53 -3.48 30.38
N ARG A 140 -18.83 -3.38 30.10
CA ARG A 140 -19.88 -4.00 30.93
C ARG A 140 -19.97 -5.51 30.75
N GLU A 141 -19.45 -6.03 29.65
CA GLU A 141 -19.42 -7.44 29.35
C GLU A 141 -18.14 -8.10 29.90
N LYS A 142 -18.18 -9.43 30.07
CA LYS A 142 -17.00 -10.19 30.43
C LYS A 142 -15.92 -10.05 29.37
N ILE A 143 -14.74 -9.60 29.77
CA ILE A 143 -13.56 -9.56 28.92
C ILE A 143 -12.85 -10.89 29.00
N TYR A 144 -12.65 -11.55 27.85
CA TYR A 144 -11.83 -12.75 27.73
C TYR A 144 -10.47 -12.34 27.18
N ILE A 145 -9.42 -12.60 27.95
CA ILE A 145 -8.05 -12.36 27.51
C ILE A 145 -7.45 -13.70 27.09
N SER A 146 -7.06 -13.81 25.83
CA SER A 146 -6.27 -14.93 25.32
C SER A 146 -4.81 -14.52 25.28
N TYR A 147 -3.98 -15.22 26.05
CA TYR A 147 -2.54 -15.04 26.00
C TYR A 147 -1.93 -16.22 25.25
N ASP A 148 -1.34 -15.96 24.10
CA ASP A 148 -0.67 -16.95 23.27
C ASP A 148 0.68 -16.41 22.79
N SER A 149 1.70 -17.26 22.75
CA SER A 149 3.00 -16.92 22.18
C SER A 149 3.02 -17.26 20.69
N THR A 150 3.57 -16.35 19.89
CA THR A 150 3.81 -16.57 18.46
C THR A 150 5.29 -16.68 18.21
N ASN A 151 5.71 -17.77 17.57
CA ASN A 151 7.08 -17.99 17.16
C ASN A 151 7.21 -17.68 15.68
N LYS A 152 8.26 -16.99 15.30
CA LYS A 152 8.60 -16.73 13.90
C LYS A 152 10.00 -17.21 13.64
N SER A 153 10.16 -18.12 12.69
CA SER A 153 11.49 -18.61 12.28
C SER A 153 12.32 -17.47 11.72
N CYS A 154 13.53 -17.30 12.23
CA CYS A 154 14.50 -16.32 11.78
C CYS A 154 15.71 -17.04 11.18
N GLN A 155 16.11 -16.64 9.97
CA GLN A 155 17.34 -17.14 9.31
C GLN A 155 18.51 -16.16 9.44
N ALA A 156 18.27 -14.96 9.96
CA ALA A 156 19.29 -13.96 10.17
C ALA A 156 19.99 -14.19 11.52
N GLY A 157 21.29 -14.47 11.49
CA GLY A 157 22.09 -14.72 12.69
C GLY A 157 22.51 -13.47 13.48
N ASP A 158 22.09 -12.28 13.03
CA ASP A 158 22.45 -10.98 13.60
C ASP A 158 21.29 -10.30 14.36
N VAL A 159 20.19 -11.03 14.61
CA VAL A 159 19.06 -10.50 15.38
C VAL A 159 19.27 -10.79 16.86
N GLU A 160 19.55 -9.75 17.64
CA GLU A 160 19.90 -9.85 19.08
C GLU A 160 18.84 -10.56 19.95
N ILE A 161 17.56 -10.47 19.56
CA ILE A 161 16.45 -11.08 20.32
C ILE A 161 16.07 -12.48 19.81
N ALA A 162 16.77 -13.00 18.79
CA ALA A 162 16.50 -14.30 18.24
C ALA A 162 17.20 -15.38 19.09
N GLU A 163 16.44 -16.33 19.60
CA GLU A 163 16.94 -17.43 20.42
C GLU A 163 16.47 -18.78 19.88
N TYR A 164 17.22 -19.83 20.16
CA TYR A 164 16.77 -21.20 19.88
C TYR A 164 15.67 -21.59 20.87
N GLY A 165 14.53 -21.98 20.34
CA GLY A 165 13.39 -22.34 21.14
C GLY A 165 12.47 -23.36 20.46
N TYR A 166 11.47 -23.81 21.18
CA TYR A 166 10.47 -24.72 20.64
C TYR A 166 9.61 -24.01 19.60
N ALA A 167 9.76 -24.42 18.33
CA ALA A 167 8.93 -23.94 17.25
C ALA A 167 7.61 -24.72 17.18
N LYS A 168 6.47 -24.04 17.09
CA LYS A 168 5.15 -24.67 16.96
C LYS A 168 4.99 -25.50 15.69
N ASP A 169 5.80 -25.23 14.66
CA ASP A 169 5.86 -25.97 13.40
C ASP A 169 6.80 -27.19 13.43
N GLY A 170 7.40 -27.49 14.59
CA GLY A 170 8.28 -28.63 14.80
C GLY A 170 9.65 -28.55 14.11
N LYS A 171 10.07 -27.36 13.71
CA LYS A 171 11.38 -27.13 13.10
C LYS A 171 12.33 -26.45 14.09
N ASP A 172 13.56 -26.92 14.12
CA ASP A 172 14.62 -26.34 14.95
C ASP A 172 15.27 -25.15 14.22
N TYR A 173 14.67 -23.99 14.33
CA TYR A 173 15.22 -22.75 13.83
C TYR A 173 15.47 -21.75 14.95
N LEU A 174 16.31 -20.75 14.64
CA LEU A 174 16.40 -19.53 15.44
C LEU A 174 15.04 -18.82 15.39
N LEU A 175 14.48 -18.51 16.53
CA LEU A 175 13.16 -17.88 16.67
C LEU A 175 13.30 -16.42 17.03
#